data_c3bd3c47f9460e7f431133e8b834ac09
#
_entry.id   c3bd3c47f9460e7f431133e8b834ac09
#
_cell.length_a   1.000
_cell.length_b   1.000
_cell.length_c   1.000
_cell.angle_alpha   90.00
_cell.angle_beta   90.00
_cell.angle_gamma   90.00
#
_symmetry.space_group_name_H-M   'P 1'
#
loop_
_entity.id
_entity.type
_entity.pdbx_description
1 polymer ?
#
loop_
_entity_poly.entity_id
_entity_poly.type
_entity_poly.pdbx_seq_one_letter_code
_entity_poly.pdbx_strand_id
1 'polypeptide(L)'
;AESIFIFPKGQKVEKQKQYFSSGIVFVLQAFFVSFLLFGTVDVVSSMYGFSNSFTNYLWLIYGLMVATLLQQFLQQFTRSIDKMIVYGMAGIVLTLLTAICSFVLIPLEGVLGYVLSLILANLFTGVYSFLFSGSYKYCSLASVNNECCREMLQYSVPLIPNGVMWWLVNALNRPVMETYGGLHGIGLFA
;
A
#
# COMPACT_ATOMS: atom_id res chain seq x y z
N ALA A 1 2.18 -6.95 -4.60
CA ALA A 1 3.21 -7.04 -3.55
C ALA A 1 3.76 -8.46 -3.39
N GLU A 2 2.96 -9.53 -3.58
CA GLU A 2 3.42 -10.92 -3.39
C GLU A 2 4.51 -11.35 -4.37
N SER A 3 4.46 -10.93 -5.62
CA SER A 3 5.48 -11.25 -6.63
C SER A 3 6.89 -10.83 -6.20
N ILE A 4 7.04 -9.67 -5.56
CA ILE A 4 8.34 -9.18 -5.06
C ILE A 4 8.87 -9.99 -3.87
N PHE A 5 8.02 -10.77 -3.22
CA PHE A 5 8.46 -11.72 -2.20
C PHE A 5 8.94 -13.03 -2.82
N ILE A 6 8.25 -13.55 -3.83
CA ILE A 6 8.47 -14.90 -4.37
C ILE A 6 9.69 -14.96 -5.28
N PHE A 7 9.78 -14.05 -6.27
CA PHE A 7 10.80 -14.12 -7.31
C PHE A 7 12.24 -13.86 -6.84
N PRO A 8 12.53 -12.87 -5.97
CA PRO A 8 13.90 -12.64 -5.51
C PRO A 8 14.39 -13.67 -4.49
N LYS A 9 13.47 -14.42 -3.85
CA LYS A 9 13.83 -15.35 -2.78
C LYS A 9 14.77 -16.45 -3.28
N GLY A 10 15.92 -16.59 -2.60
CA GLY A 10 16.92 -17.62 -2.95
C GLY A 10 17.72 -17.35 -4.22
N GLN A 11 17.50 -16.22 -4.89
CA GLN A 11 18.26 -15.86 -6.09
C GLN A 11 19.59 -15.18 -5.74
N LYS A 12 20.54 -15.19 -6.70
CA LYS A 12 21.79 -14.43 -6.59
C LYS A 12 21.51 -12.92 -6.44
N VAL A 13 22.38 -12.21 -5.74
CA VAL A 13 22.25 -10.77 -5.45
C VAL A 13 22.01 -9.92 -6.71
N GLU A 14 22.61 -10.28 -7.84
CA GLU A 14 22.41 -9.58 -9.12
C GLU A 14 20.96 -9.70 -9.62
N LYS A 15 20.37 -10.91 -9.56
CA LYS A 15 18.97 -11.12 -9.91
C LYS A 15 18.01 -10.43 -8.92
N GLN A 16 18.34 -10.44 -7.62
CA GLN A 16 17.56 -9.70 -6.62
C GLN A 16 17.55 -8.20 -6.93
N LYS A 17 18.68 -7.62 -7.38
CA LYS A 17 18.74 -6.22 -7.85
C LYS A 17 17.84 -5.97 -9.05
N GLN A 18 17.83 -6.89 -10.04
CA GLN A 18 16.98 -6.76 -11.22
C GLN A 18 15.50 -6.76 -10.85
N TYR A 19 15.05 -7.71 -10.02
CA TYR A 19 13.65 -7.78 -9.57
C TYR A 19 13.26 -6.57 -8.74
N PHE A 20 14.12 -6.10 -7.83
CA PHE A 20 13.85 -4.93 -7.00
C PHE A 20 13.72 -3.66 -7.85
N SER A 21 14.69 -3.40 -8.73
CA SER A 21 14.69 -2.22 -9.60
C SER A 21 13.52 -2.23 -10.59
N SER A 22 13.23 -3.39 -11.19
CA SER A 22 12.07 -3.57 -12.06
C SER A 22 10.74 -3.38 -11.30
N GLY A 23 10.67 -3.88 -10.07
CA GLY A 23 9.51 -3.70 -9.18
C GLY A 23 9.27 -2.25 -8.82
N ILE A 24 10.32 -1.47 -8.51
CA ILE A 24 10.21 -0.02 -8.24
C ILE A 24 9.63 0.71 -9.46
N VAL A 25 10.17 0.45 -10.66
CA VAL A 25 9.68 1.09 -11.88
C VAL A 25 8.20 0.76 -12.10
N PHE A 26 7.80 -0.49 -11.86
CA PHE A 26 6.40 -0.90 -11.97
C PHE A 26 5.50 -0.19 -10.94
N VAL A 27 5.94 -0.07 -9.70
CA VAL A 27 5.21 0.67 -8.66
C VAL A 27 5.07 2.14 -9.01
N LEU A 28 6.12 2.77 -9.54
CA LEU A 28 6.08 4.17 -9.99
C LEU A 28 5.11 4.36 -11.17
N GLN A 29 5.09 3.42 -12.13
CA GLN A 29 4.12 3.45 -13.24
C GLN A 29 2.68 3.30 -12.71
N ALA A 30 2.45 2.40 -11.75
CA ALA A 30 1.14 2.25 -11.13
C ALA A 30 0.71 3.52 -10.39
N PHE A 31 1.63 4.22 -9.70
CA PHE A 31 1.36 5.51 -9.08
C PHE A 31 1.00 6.58 -10.11
N PHE A 32 1.71 6.62 -11.23
CA PHE A 32 1.40 7.58 -12.29
C PHE A 32 0.03 7.33 -12.91
N VAL A 33 -0.30 6.08 -13.23
CA VAL A 33 -1.63 5.71 -13.76
C VAL A 33 -2.73 6.03 -12.76
N SER A 34 -2.55 5.68 -11.48
CA SER A 34 -3.55 6.01 -10.44
C SER A 34 -3.67 7.52 -10.23
N PHE A 35 -2.59 8.29 -10.32
CA PHE A 35 -2.64 9.75 -10.26
C PHE A 35 -3.52 10.33 -11.38
N LEU A 36 -3.37 9.84 -12.60
CA LEU A 36 -4.22 10.25 -13.71
C LEU A 36 -5.69 9.89 -13.49
N LEU A 37 -5.97 8.69 -12.96
CA LEU A 37 -7.34 8.28 -12.64
C LEU A 37 -7.97 9.16 -11.56
N PHE A 38 -7.26 9.43 -10.47
CA PHE A 38 -7.75 10.33 -9.41
C PHE A 38 -7.92 11.77 -9.92
N GLY A 39 -7.01 12.24 -10.77
CA GLY A 39 -7.13 13.55 -11.41
C GLY A 39 -8.33 13.66 -12.34
N THR A 40 -8.66 12.62 -13.11
CA THR A 40 -9.88 12.62 -13.95
C THR A 40 -11.15 12.64 -13.11
N VAL A 41 -11.18 11.89 -12.01
CA VAL A 41 -12.31 11.89 -11.07
C VAL A 41 -12.48 13.27 -10.42
N ASP A 42 -11.39 13.94 -10.06
CA ASP A 42 -11.39 15.29 -9.50
C ASP A 42 -11.96 16.32 -10.49
N VAL A 43 -11.47 16.32 -11.72
CA VAL A 43 -11.98 17.20 -12.79
C VAL A 43 -13.47 16.95 -13.05
N VAL A 44 -13.88 15.70 -13.17
CA VAL A 44 -15.29 15.33 -13.39
C VAL A 44 -16.15 15.78 -12.22
N SER A 45 -15.70 15.57 -10.98
CA SER A 45 -16.46 15.98 -9.77
C SER A 45 -16.62 17.50 -9.71
N SER A 46 -15.61 18.27 -10.11
CA SER A 46 -15.68 19.72 -10.17
C SER A 46 -16.66 20.21 -11.24
N MET A 47 -16.73 19.54 -12.38
CA MET A 47 -17.68 19.86 -13.46
C MET A 47 -19.15 19.62 -13.04
N TYR A 48 -19.40 18.61 -12.23
CA TYR A 48 -20.76 18.31 -11.73
C TYR A 48 -21.12 19.04 -10.43
N GLY A 49 -20.26 19.92 -9.91
CA GLY A 49 -20.55 20.75 -8.73
C GLY A 49 -20.57 19.94 -7.41
N PHE A 50 -19.87 18.81 -7.33
CA PHE A 50 -19.69 18.10 -6.07
C PHE A 50 -18.88 18.98 -5.10
N SER A 51 -19.21 18.87 -3.80
CA SER A 51 -18.65 19.77 -2.79
C SER A 51 -17.11 19.66 -2.72
N ASN A 52 -16.43 20.80 -2.46
CA ASN A 52 -14.98 20.87 -2.29
C ASN A 52 -14.44 19.93 -1.19
N SER A 53 -15.29 19.54 -0.24
CA SER A 53 -14.93 18.55 0.79
C SER A 53 -14.61 17.18 0.21
N PHE A 54 -15.34 16.75 -0.83
CA PHE A 54 -15.09 15.46 -1.47
C PHE A 54 -13.73 15.41 -2.16
N THR A 55 -13.34 16.47 -2.87
CA THR A 55 -12.06 16.54 -3.58
C THR A 55 -10.88 16.55 -2.64
N ASN A 56 -10.98 17.23 -1.49
CA ASN A 56 -9.93 17.21 -0.46
C ASN A 56 -9.70 15.81 0.12
N TYR A 57 -10.76 15.06 0.41
CA TYR A 57 -10.65 13.68 0.89
C TYR A 57 -10.10 12.74 -0.18
N LEU A 58 -10.40 12.97 -1.44
CA LEU A 58 -9.95 12.15 -2.57
C LEU A 58 -8.41 12.16 -2.67
N TRP A 59 -7.78 13.31 -2.56
CA TRP A 59 -6.32 13.44 -2.57
C TRP A 59 -5.65 12.83 -1.33
N LEU A 60 -6.30 12.92 -0.17
CA LEU A 60 -5.83 12.25 1.04
C LEU A 60 -5.87 10.72 0.92
N ILE A 61 -6.94 10.18 0.34
CA ILE A 61 -7.06 8.74 0.06
C ILE A 61 -5.99 8.29 -0.93
N TYR A 62 -5.72 9.10 -1.97
CA TYR A 62 -4.62 8.84 -2.90
C TYR A 62 -3.26 8.81 -2.17
N GLY A 63 -2.98 9.79 -1.32
CA GLY A 63 -1.76 9.83 -0.51
C GLY A 63 -1.62 8.61 0.41
N LEU A 64 -2.70 8.17 1.05
CA LEU A 64 -2.74 6.95 1.86
C LEU A 64 -2.44 5.70 1.02
N MET A 65 -3.05 5.60 -0.17
CA MET A 65 -2.83 4.48 -1.08
C MET A 65 -1.35 4.39 -1.49
N VAL A 66 -0.75 5.51 -1.89
CA VAL A 66 0.67 5.58 -2.28
C VAL A 66 1.59 5.18 -1.11
N ALA A 67 1.37 5.75 0.07
CA ALA A 67 2.15 5.45 1.27
C ALA A 67 2.08 3.97 1.67
N THR A 68 0.87 3.40 1.65
CA THR A 68 0.63 2.00 2.01
C THR A 68 1.26 1.04 1.00
N LEU A 69 1.10 1.29 -0.30
CA LEU A 69 1.68 0.44 -1.35
C LEU A 69 3.21 0.47 -1.32
N LEU A 70 3.80 1.65 -1.11
CA LEU A 70 5.25 1.80 -1.00
C LEU A 70 5.79 1.04 0.22
N GLN A 71 5.16 1.20 1.37
CA GLN A 71 5.51 0.50 2.61
C GLN A 71 5.42 -1.03 2.42
N GLN A 72 4.30 -1.53 1.87
CA GLN A 72 4.11 -2.95 1.62
C GLN A 72 5.12 -3.51 0.63
N PHE A 73 5.45 -2.79 -0.43
CA PHE A 73 6.47 -3.19 -1.41
C PHE A 73 7.82 -3.38 -0.74
N LEU A 74 8.28 -2.40 0.04
CA LEU A 74 9.56 -2.44 0.74
C LEU A 74 9.59 -3.54 1.81
N GLN A 75 8.50 -3.73 2.53
CA GLN A 75 8.38 -4.74 3.55
C GLN A 75 8.41 -6.16 2.95
N GLN A 76 7.73 -6.41 1.83
CA GLN A 76 7.75 -7.69 1.15
C GLN A 76 9.14 -8.01 0.56
N PHE A 77 9.82 -7.01 0.03
CA PHE A 77 11.20 -7.18 -0.41
C PHE A 77 12.14 -7.51 0.76
N THR A 78 12.00 -6.84 1.90
CA THR A 78 12.75 -7.15 3.13
C THR A 78 12.59 -8.61 3.54
N ARG A 79 11.38 -9.15 3.39
CA ARG A 79 11.08 -10.56 3.64
C ARG A 79 11.73 -11.47 2.60
N SER A 80 11.81 -11.06 1.33
CA SER A 80 12.40 -11.87 0.25
C SER A 80 13.91 -12.07 0.38
N ILE A 81 14.61 -11.11 1.00
CA ILE A 81 16.05 -11.19 1.29
C ILE A 81 16.36 -11.80 2.66
N ASP A 82 15.42 -12.57 3.21
CA ASP A 82 15.53 -13.31 4.48
C ASP A 82 15.83 -12.46 5.72
N LYS A 83 15.54 -11.15 5.70
CA LYS A 83 15.66 -10.27 6.86
C LYS A 83 14.38 -10.26 7.71
N MET A 84 14.02 -11.44 8.21
CA MET A 84 12.78 -11.68 8.95
C MET A 84 12.65 -10.81 10.21
N ILE A 85 13.76 -10.52 10.91
CA ILE A 85 13.75 -9.67 12.11
C ILE A 85 13.33 -8.24 11.75
N VAL A 86 13.90 -7.66 10.68
CA VAL A 86 13.55 -6.31 10.23
C VAL A 86 12.10 -6.27 9.75
N TYR A 87 11.64 -7.32 9.05
CA TYR A 87 10.25 -7.47 8.63
C TYR A 87 9.28 -7.49 9.82
N GLY A 88 9.57 -8.29 10.86
CA GLY A 88 8.74 -8.36 12.06
C GLY A 88 8.74 -7.06 12.86
N MET A 89 9.92 -6.45 13.03
CA MET A 89 10.04 -5.16 13.72
C MET A 89 9.31 -4.04 12.97
N ALA A 90 9.28 -4.06 11.63
CA ALA A 90 8.52 -3.10 10.84
C ALA A 90 7.02 -3.12 11.18
N GLY A 91 6.43 -4.28 11.47
CA GLY A 91 5.05 -4.39 11.93
C GLY A 91 4.83 -3.71 13.30
N ILE A 92 5.75 -3.92 14.24
CA ILE A 92 5.70 -3.28 15.57
C ILE A 92 5.84 -1.76 15.42
N VAL A 93 6.81 -1.30 14.62
CA VAL A 93 7.05 0.13 14.33
C VAL A 93 5.80 0.77 13.73
N LEU A 94 5.17 0.11 12.75
CA LEU A 94 3.94 0.60 12.12
C LEU A 94 2.82 0.80 13.15
N THR A 95 2.59 -0.20 13.99
CA THR A 95 1.53 -0.14 15.01
C THR A 95 1.79 0.94 16.04
N LEU A 96 3.01 1.04 16.55
CA LEU A 96 3.39 2.07 17.52
C LEU A 96 3.28 3.48 16.93
N LEU A 97 3.79 3.70 15.71
CA LEU A 97 3.70 5.00 15.04
C LEU A 97 2.25 5.37 14.75
N THR A 98 1.43 4.41 14.29
CA THR A 98 0.01 4.65 14.08
C THR A 98 -0.67 5.06 15.37
N ALA A 99 -0.42 4.37 16.48
CA ALA A 99 -1.00 4.70 17.80
C ALA A 99 -0.57 6.09 18.27
N ILE A 100 0.73 6.41 18.23
CA ILE A 100 1.27 7.70 18.69
C ILE A 100 0.73 8.84 17.81
N CYS A 101 0.82 8.72 16.49
CA CYS A 101 0.34 9.75 15.57
C CYS A 101 -1.17 9.95 15.68
N SER A 102 -1.94 8.87 15.82
CA SER A 102 -3.40 8.96 16.00
C SER A 102 -3.76 9.65 17.31
N PHE A 103 -3.05 9.34 18.40
CA PHE A 103 -3.29 9.98 19.70
C PHE A 103 -3.07 11.49 19.67
N VAL A 104 -2.12 11.96 18.85
CA VAL A 104 -1.81 13.39 18.69
C VAL A 104 -2.71 14.07 17.66
N LEU A 105 -2.94 13.44 16.50
CA LEU A 105 -3.60 14.09 15.36
C LEU A 105 -5.13 14.00 15.40
N ILE A 106 -5.71 12.96 15.99
CA ILE A 106 -7.18 12.82 16.04
C ILE A 106 -7.82 13.96 16.87
N PRO A 107 -7.29 14.35 18.05
CA PRO A 107 -7.87 15.47 18.80
C PRO A 107 -7.79 16.82 18.07
N LEU A 108 -6.82 16.99 17.17
CA LEU A 108 -6.59 18.24 16.44
C LEU A 108 -7.46 18.36 15.19
N GLU A 109 -7.54 17.28 14.38
CA GLU A 109 -8.10 17.30 13.02
C GLU A 109 -9.21 16.25 12.81
N GLY A 110 -9.59 15.52 13.86
CA GLY A 110 -10.64 14.49 13.78
C GLY A 110 -10.30 13.39 12.76
N VAL A 111 -11.22 13.13 11.83
CA VAL A 111 -11.07 12.07 10.80
C VAL A 111 -9.87 12.33 9.88
N LEU A 112 -9.60 13.59 9.53
CA LEU A 112 -8.42 13.96 8.74
C LEU A 112 -7.13 13.60 9.48
N GLY A 113 -7.08 13.88 10.79
CA GLY A 113 -5.96 13.51 11.64
C GLY A 113 -5.69 12.01 11.67
N TYR A 114 -6.74 11.20 11.65
CA TYR A 114 -6.60 9.75 11.55
C TYR A 114 -5.96 9.30 10.23
N VAL A 115 -6.44 9.81 9.10
CA VAL A 115 -5.88 9.48 7.78
C VAL A 115 -4.44 9.95 7.66
N LEU A 116 -4.12 11.15 8.14
CA LEU A 116 -2.75 11.66 8.18
C LEU A 116 -1.83 10.80 9.05
N SER A 117 -2.32 10.32 10.19
CA SER A 117 -1.54 9.43 11.05
C SER A 117 -1.18 8.12 10.35
N LEU A 118 -2.10 7.56 9.57
CA LEU A 118 -1.84 6.36 8.76
C LEU A 118 -0.80 6.64 7.66
N ILE A 119 -0.91 7.77 6.96
CA ILE A 119 0.07 8.15 5.92
C ILE A 119 1.47 8.27 6.53
N LEU A 120 1.61 9.01 7.62
CA LEU A 120 2.88 9.21 8.31
C LEU A 120 3.47 7.88 8.81
N ALA A 121 2.66 7.06 9.48
CA ALA A 121 3.10 5.76 9.99
C ALA A 121 3.60 4.84 8.87
N ASN A 122 2.89 4.77 7.74
CA ASN A 122 3.31 3.98 6.58
C ASN A 122 4.61 4.52 5.96
N LEU A 123 4.75 5.83 5.77
CA LEU A 123 5.97 6.43 5.22
C LEU A 123 7.17 6.17 6.12
N PHE A 124 7.06 6.41 7.42
CA PHE A 124 8.16 6.16 8.36
C PHE A 124 8.53 4.69 8.42
N THR A 125 7.56 3.78 8.42
CA THR A 125 7.81 2.34 8.40
C THR A 125 8.43 1.89 7.07
N GLY A 126 8.04 2.50 5.96
CA GLY A 126 8.68 2.29 4.66
C GLY A 126 10.16 2.70 4.68
N VAL A 127 10.46 3.89 5.20
CA VAL A 127 11.85 4.37 5.37
C VAL A 127 12.63 3.47 6.31
N TYR A 128 12.05 3.06 7.43
CA TYR A 128 12.66 2.09 8.35
C TYR A 128 13.03 0.79 7.61
N SER A 129 12.07 0.20 6.89
CA SER A 129 12.30 -1.03 6.13
C SER A 129 13.39 -0.83 5.06
N PHE A 130 13.39 0.27 4.34
CA PHE A 130 14.38 0.59 3.31
C PHE A 130 15.81 0.70 3.86
N LEU A 131 15.98 1.39 4.99
CA LEU A 131 17.29 1.62 5.60
C LEU A 131 17.82 0.37 6.31
N PHE A 132 17.03 -0.24 7.20
CA PHE A 132 17.49 -1.36 8.03
C PHE A 132 17.57 -2.69 7.26
N SER A 133 16.80 -2.86 6.20
CA SER A 133 16.98 -4.01 5.31
C SER A 133 18.20 -3.87 4.39
N GLY A 134 18.71 -2.64 4.21
CA GLY A 134 19.77 -2.36 3.23
C GLY A 134 19.28 -2.42 1.79
N SER A 135 17.96 -2.26 1.56
CA SER A 135 17.33 -2.29 0.23
C SER A 135 17.90 -1.26 -0.73
N TYR A 136 18.49 -0.17 -0.20
CA TYR A 136 19.20 0.85 -1.00
C TYR A 136 20.35 0.26 -1.84
N LYS A 137 20.98 -0.84 -1.39
CA LYS A 137 22.07 -1.53 -2.12
C LYS A 137 21.56 -2.27 -3.37
N TYR A 138 20.27 -2.55 -3.42
CA TYR A 138 19.61 -3.25 -4.52
C TYR A 138 18.96 -2.29 -5.53
N CYS A 139 18.93 -0.98 -5.23
CA CYS A 139 18.39 0.04 -6.12
C CYS A 139 19.43 0.39 -7.19
N SER A 140 19.19 -0.04 -8.45
CA SER A 140 20.03 0.28 -9.60
C SER A 140 19.15 0.41 -10.85
N LEU A 141 18.97 1.63 -11.32
CA LEU A 141 18.18 1.91 -12.53
C LEU A 141 18.77 1.22 -13.79
N ALA A 142 20.08 0.98 -13.80
CA ALA A 142 20.74 0.27 -14.90
C ALA A 142 20.43 -1.25 -14.92
N SER A 143 19.88 -1.80 -13.84
CA SER A 143 19.60 -3.23 -13.70
C SER A 143 18.13 -3.59 -14.01
N VAL A 144 17.35 -2.65 -14.54
CA VAL A 144 15.94 -2.90 -14.92
C VAL A 144 15.90 -3.88 -16.08
N ASN A 145 15.18 -5.00 -15.91
CA ASN A 145 15.03 -6.02 -16.94
C ASN A 145 13.54 -6.24 -17.24
N ASN A 146 13.18 -6.10 -18.51
CA ASN A 146 11.81 -6.29 -18.98
C ASN A 146 11.31 -7.73 -18.80
N GLU A 147 12.19 -8.73 -18.83
CA GLU A 147 11.82 -10.12 -18.55
C GLU A 147 11.35 -10.28 -17.11
N CYS A 148 12.10 -9.73 -16.14
CA CYS A 148 11.68 -9.75 -14.74
C CYS A 148 10.33 -9.03 -14.51
N CYS A 149 10.11 -7.89 -15.18
CA CYS A 149 8.82 -7.22 -15.14
C CYS A 149 7.69 -8.11 -15.68
N ARG A 150 7.92 -8.77 -16.80
CA ARG A 150 6.94 -9.65 -17.44
C ARG A 150 6.61 -10.86 -16.55
N GLU A 151 7.61 -11.51 -15.97
CA GLU A 151 7.42 -12.63 -15.04
C GLU A 151 6.58 -12.21 -13.82
N MET A 152 6.91 -11.08 -13.20
CA MET A 152 6.17 -10.53 -12.07
C MET A 152 4.72 -10.21 -12.44
N LEU A 153 4.47 -9.66 -13.64
CA LEU A 153 3.13 -9.35 -14.15
C LEU A 153 2.34 -10.62 -14.43
N GLN A 154 2.92 -11.60 -15.12
CA GLN A 154 2.25 -12.86 -15.43
C GLN A 154 1.81 -13.60 -14.18
N TYR A 155 2.57 -13.50 -13.09
CA TYR A 155 2.19 -14.04 -11.80
C TYR A 155 1.12 -13.20 -11.10
N SER A 156 1.23 -11.87 -11.15
CA SER A 156 0.35 -10.97 -10.40
C SER A 156 -1.04 -10.83 -11.01
N VAL A 157 -1.15 -10.86 -12.36
CA VAL A 157 -2.44 -10.69 -13.07
C VAL A 157 -3.48 -11.75 -12.67
N PRO A 158 -3.17 -13.05 -12.62
CA PRO A 158 -4.14 -14.07 -12.17
C PRO A 158 -4.57 -13.91 -10.70
N LEU A 159 -3.77 -13.23 -9.85
CA LEU A 159 -4.13 -12.98 -8.46
C LEU A 159 -5.09 -11.79 -8.27
N ILE A 160 -5.24 -10.91 -9.29
CA ILE A 160 -6.14 -9.75 -9.21
C ILE A 160 -7.59 -10.17 -8.94
N PRO A 161 -8.20 -11.13 -9.66
CA PRO A 161 -9.55 -11.59 -9.40
C PRO A 161 -9.74 -12.09 -7.95
N ASN A 162 -8.76 -12.81 -7.42
CA ASN A 162 -8.81 -13.27 -6.04
C ASN A 162 -8.81 -12.10 -5.04
N GLY A 163 -7.97 -11.09 -5.27
CA GLY A 163 -7.95 -9.87 -4.45
C GLY A 163 -9.27 -9.10 -4.51
N VAL A 164 -9.87 -8.97 -5.71
CA VAL A 164 -11.17 -8.34 -5.91
C VAL A 164 -12.27 -9.11 -5.18
N MET A 165 -12.28 -10.43 -5.26
CA MET A 165 -13.26 -11.27 -4.54
C MET A 165 -13.15 -11.13 -3.02
N TRP A 166 -11.93 -11.12 -2.47
CA TRP A 166 -11.72 -10.86 -1.04
C TRP A 166 -12.21 -9.48 -0.62
N TRP A 167 -11.92 -8.45 -1.42
CA TRP A 167 -12.43 -7.11 -1.17
C TRP A 167 -13.95 -7.06 -1.22
N LEU A 168 -14.56 -7.69 -2.22
CA LEU A 168 -16.01 -7.75 -2.40
C LEU A 168 -16.69 -8.45 -1.21
N VAL A 169 -16.16 -9.56 -0.74
CA VAL A 169 -16.66 -10.26 0.45
C VAL A 169 -16.60 -9.34 1.67
N ASN A 170 -15.48 -8.67 1.92
CA ASN A 170 -15.34 -7.75 3.05
C ASN A 170 -16.26 -6.52 2.93
N ALA A 171 -16.41 -5.96 1.72
CA ALA A 171 -17.29 -4.82 1.48
C ALA A 171 -18.77 -5.18 1.64
N LEU A 172 -19.19 -6.38 1.22
CA LEU A 172 -20.57 -6.84 1.32
C LEU A 172 -20.96 -7.30 2.73
N ASN A 173 -20.00 -7.74 3.53
CA ASN A 173 -20.29 -8.20 4.89
C ASN A 173 -21.00 -7.13 5.72
N ARG A 174 -20.60 -5.85 5.63
CA ARG A 174 -21.22 -4.76 6.40
C ARG A 174 -22.68 -4.51 6.03
N PRO A 175 -23.03 -4.24 4.75
CA PRO A 175 -24.43 -4.02 4.37
C PRO A 175 -25.33 -5.25 4.59
N VAL A 176 -24.80 -6.46 4.41
CA VAL A 176 -25.55 -7.69 4.70
C VAL A 176 -25.84 -7.80 6.20
N MET A 177 -24.84 -7.57 7.06
CA MET A 177 -25.05 -7.58 8.52
C MET A 177 -26.00 -6.47 8.97
N GLU A 178 -25.97 -5.29 8.34
CA GLU A 178 -26.90 -4.20 8.62
C GLU A 178 -28.34 -4.62 8.32
N THR A 179 -28.56 -5.29 7.17
CA THR A 179 -29.88 -5.68 6.72
C THR A 179 -30.52 -6.79 7.58
N TYR A 180 -29.70 -7.76 8.04
CA TYR A 180 -30.19 -8.94 8.76
C TYR A 180 -29.94 -8.90 10.28
N GLY A 181 -28.90 -8.24 10.75
CA GLY A 181 -28.50 -8.22 12.17
C GLY A 181 -28.71 -6.88 12.88
N GLY A 182 -29.11 -5.84 12.15
CA GLY A 182 -29.22 -4.47 12.67
C GLY A 182 -27.90 -3.90 13.18
N LEU A 183 -27.93 -2.67 13.70
CA LEU A 183 -26.74 -1.97 14.23
C LEU A 183 -26.04 -2.72 15.38
N HIS A 184 -26.79 -3.49 16.16
CA HIS A 184 -26.21 -4.30 17.25
C HIS A 184 -25.37 -5.47 16.71
N GLY A 185 -25.81 -6.11 15.61
CA GLY A 185 -25.05 -7.17 14.94
C GLY A 185 -23.73 -6.67 14.34
N ILE A 186 -23.72 -5.47 13.78
CA ILE A 186 -22.49 -4.84 13.26
C ILE A 186 -21.48 -4.61 14.37
N GLY A 187 -21.94 -4.12 15.54
CA GLY A 187 -21.07 -3.85 16.69
C GLY A 187 -20.43 -5.11 17.29
N LEU A 188 -21.08 -6.27 17.18
CA LEU A 188 -20.53 -7.56 17.62
C LEU A 188 -19.54 -8.16 16.60
N PHE A 189 -19.65 -7.80 15.32
CA PHE A 189 -18.80 -8.33 14.25
C PHE A 189 -17.54 -7.47 13.98
N ALA A 190 -17.55 -6.21 14.37
CA ALA A 190 -16.41 -5.28 14.23
C ALA A 190 -15.35 -5.52 15.32
#